data_534d86263f882a0c45418f4cff74e663
#
_entry.id   534d86263f882a0c45418f4cff74e663
#
_cell.length_a   1.000
_cell.length_b   1.000
_cell.length_c   1.000
_cell.angle_alpha   90.00
_cell.angle_beta   90.00
_cell.angle_gamma   90.00
#
_symmetry.space_group_name_H-M   'P 1'
#
loop_
_entity.id
_entity.type
_entity.pdbx_description
1 polymer ?
#
loop_
_entity_poly.entity_id
_entity_poly.type
_entity_poly.pdbx_seq_one_letter_code
_entity_poly.pdbx_strand_id
1 'polypeptide(L)'
;MVTYVVLAVTFNLPFLMEAHHFSSGNSGLMISLFFLAIMAPGFMLDNIVKLLGNKTKLYSLLAVAVGLLLIWISPTEWLIVPGCILVGLGYGIIQPLIYDKTVDTAIPQKTTLALAFVMVMNYLAILLSPFITDFFQWIFHTGSQEFPFIFNLCITILTMYWAYAKKGDFLFDD
;
A
#
# COMPACT_ATOMS: atom_id res chain seq x y z
N MET A 1 -3.43 6.41 -5.01
CA MET A 1 -4.13 5.17 -4.67
C MET A 1 -3.29 4.25 -3.79
N VAL A 2 -2.10 3.81 -4.21
CA VAL A 2 -1.25 2.90 -3.41
C VAL A 2 -0.96 3.47 -2.02
N THR A 3 -0.63 4.76 -1.92
CA THR A 3 -0.43 5.47 -0.66
C THR A 3 -1.67 5.40 0.25
N TYR A 4 -2.86 5.58 -0.30
CA TYR A 4 -4.12 5.47 0.45
C TYR A 4 -4.30 4.07 1.07
N VAL A 5 -4.05 3.02 0.28
CA VAL A 5 -4.17 1.62 0.74
C VAL A 5 -3.23 1.33 1.91
N VAL A 6 -2.01 1.82 1.84
CA VAL A 6 -0.97 1.59 2.86
C VAL A 6 -1.26 2.32 4.17
N LEU A 7 -1.93 3.48 4.08
CA LEU A 7 -2.32 4.23 5.28
C LEU A 7 -3.38 3.52 6.12
N ALA A 8 -4.12 2.56 5.54
CA ALA A 8 -5.01 1.71 6.32
C ALA A 8 -4.25 0.98 7.44
N VAL A 9 -3.03 0.51 7.18
CA VAL A 9 -2.19 -0.13 8.22
C VAL A 9 -1.80 0.89 9.28
N THR A 10 -1.30 2.05 8.88
CA THR A 10 -0.78 3.04 9.84
C THR A 10 -1.87 3.62 10.76
N PHE A 11 -3.04 3.95 10.19
CA PHE A 11 -4.10 4.61 10.95
C PHE A 11 -5.08 3.66 11.62
N ASN A 12 -5.37 2.52 11.02
CA ASN A 12 -6.44 1.64 11.49
C ASN A 12 -5.91 0.39 12.24
N LEU A 13 -4.62 0.04 12.12
CA LEU A 13 -4.07 -1.11 12.81
C LEU A 13 -4.22 -1.05 14.35
N PRO A 14 -3.95 0.08 15.03
CA PRO A 14 -4.15 0.16 16.48
C PRO A 14 -5.60 -0.11 16.90
N PHE A 15 -6.58 0.41 16.15
CA PHE A 15 -8.00 0.20 16.43
C PHE A 15 -8.42 -1.25 16.16
N LEU A 16 -7.89 -1.88 15.11
CA LEU A 16 -8.14 -3.30 14.85
C LEU A 16 -7.61 -4.16 16.00
N MET A 17 -6.40 -3.89 16.47
CA MET A 17 -5.79 -4.63 17.57
C MET A 17 -6.57 -4.46 18.88
N GLU A 18 -7.05 -3.25 19.16
CA GLU A 18 -7.90 -2.97 20.32
C GLU A 18 -9.23 -3.73 20.24
N ALA A 19 -9.87 -3.76 19.07
CA ALA A 19 -11.13 -4.46 18.84
C ALA A 19 -10.99 -6.00 19.04
N HIS A 20 -9.82 -6.56 18.73
CA HIS A 20 -9.51 -7.98 18.95
C HIS A 20 -8.93 -8.26 20.35
N HIS A 21 -8.91 -7.27 21.26
CA HIS A 21 -8.32 -7.39 22.60
C HIS A 21 -6.84 -7.76 22.60
N PHE A 22 -6.10 -7.39 21.55
CA PHE A 22 -4.67 -7.56 21.46
C PHE A 22 -3.93 -6.43 22.21
N SER A 23 -2.66 -6.67 22.55
CA SER A 23 -1.86 -5.67 23.25
C SER A 23 -1.63 -4.42 22.38
N SER A 24 -2.11 -3.27 22.84
CA SER A 24 -1.89 -1.98 22.15
C SER A 24 -0.42 -1.60 22.05
N GLY A 25 0.42 -2.05 22.98
CA GLY A 25 1.88 -1.85 22.91
C GLY A 25 2.53 -2.52 21.71
N ASN A 26 1.98 -3.65 21.26
CA ASN A 26 2.47 -4.39 20.11
C ASN A 26 2.13 -3.70 18.78
N SER A 27 1.10 -2.85 18.73
CA SER A 27 0.76 -2.11 17.50
C SER A 27 1.89 -1.17 17.07
N GLY A 28 2.55 -0.51 18.02
CA GLY A 28 3.71 0.33 17.74
C GLY A 28 4.89 -0.45 17.15
N LEU A 29 5.15 -1.66 17.66
CA LEU A 29 6.17 -2.55 17.11
C LEU A 29 5.83 -2.99 15.69
N MET A 30 4.58 -3.37 15.43
CA MET A 30 4.12 -3.79 14.10
C MET A 30 4.19 -2.64 13.09
N ILE A 31 3.81 -1.43 13.48
CA ILE A 31 3.95 -0.24 12.64
C ILE A 31 5.44 0.06 12.38
N SER A 32 6.30 -0.12 13.38
CA SER A 32 7.75 0.05 13.19
C SER A 32 8.33 -0.95 12.21
N LEU A 33 7.94 -2.23 12.29
CA LEU A 33 8.32 -3.27 11.34
C LEU A 33 7.78 -2.98 9.93
N PHE A 34 6.57 -2.47 9.83
CA PHE A 34 5.98 -2.02 8.57
C PHE A 34 6.82 -0.91 7.91
N PHE A 35 7.23 0.13 8.65
CA PHE A 35 8.10 1.18 8.12
C PHE A 35 9.49 0.67 7.77
N LEU A 36 10.05 -0.23 8.56
CA LEU A 36 11.32 -0.90 8.24
C LEU A 36 11.20 -1.70 6.93
N ALA A 37 10.10 -2.41 6.75
CA ALA A 37 9.82 -3.15 5.53
C ALA A 37 9.64 -2.24 4.30
N ILE A 38 9.13 -1.01 4.46
CA ILE A 38 9.07 0.00 3.38
C ILE A 38 10.48 0.43 2.97
N MET A 39 11.40 0.58 3.93
CA MET A 39 12.76 1.04 3.66
C MET A 39 13.63 -0.04 3.01
N ALA A 40 13.42 -1.31 3.38
CA ALA A 40 14.27 -2.43 2.97
C ALA A 40 14.43 -2.56 1.44
N PRO A 41 13.36 -2.48 0.62
CA PRO A 41 13.49 -2.53 -0.84
C PRO A 41 14.31 -1.39 -1.44
N GLY A 42 14.34 -0.22 -0.79
CA GLY A 42 15.11 0.93 -1.27
C GLY A 42 16.60 0.64 -1.45
N PHE A 43 17.17 -0.27 -0.64
CA PHE A 43 18.58 -0.68 -0.74
C PHE A 43 18.83 -1.73 -1.83
N MET A 44 17.79 -2.41 -2.32
CA MET A 44 17.89 -3.55 -3.24
C MET A 44 17.00 -3.40 -4.46
N LEU A 45 16.46 -2.20 -4.71
CA LEU A 45 15.45 -1.97 -5.75
C LEU A 45 15.93 -2.42 -7.13
N ASP A 46 17.16 -2.05 -7.53
CA ASP A 46 17.74 -2.43 -8.81
C ASP A 46 17.83 -3.95 -8.99
N ASN A 47 18.17 -4.68 -7.91
CA ASN A 47 18.26 -6.14 -7.96
C ASN A 47 16.88 -6.77 -8.05
N ILE A 48 15.89 -6.21 -7.34
CA ILE A 48 14.49 -6.66 -7.36
C ILE A 48 13.90 -6.43 -8.76
N VAL A 49 14.11 -5.25 -9.34
CA VAL A 49 13.63 -4.91 -10.69
C VAL A 49 14.29 -5.78 -11.73
N LYS A 50 15.61 -6.03 -11.65
CA LYS A 50 16.33 -6.95 -12.56
C LYS A 50 15.82 -8.39 -12.45
N LEU A 51 15.48 -8.86 -11.25
CA LEU A 51 14.99 -10.23 -11.02
C LEU A 51 13.56 -10.42 -11.49
N LEU A 52 12.67 -9.47 -11.20
CA LEU A 52 11.23 -9.57 -11.47
C LEU A 52 10.85 -8.98 -12.85
N GLY A 53 11.70 -8.12 -13.42
CA GLY A 53 11.47 -7.48 -14.71
C GLY A 53 10.09 -6.77 -14.78
N ASN A 54 9.43 -6.92 -15.90
CA ASN A 54 8.11 -6.31 -16.18
C ASN A 54 6.99 -6.71 -15.19
N LYS A 55 7.21 -7.72 -14.33
CA LYS A 55 6.24 -8.19 -13.36
C LYS A 55 6.41 -7.58 -11.97
N THR A 56 7.42 -6.73 -11.77
CA THR A 56 7.73 -6.13 -10.46
C THR A 56 6.50 -5.44 -9.85
N LYS A 57 5.80 -4.62 -10.62
CA LYS A 57 4.59 -3.90 -10.16
C LYS A 57 3.46 -4.87 -9.75
N LEU A 58 3.27 -5.95 -10.52
CA LEU A 58 2.25 -6.95 -10.21
C LEU A 58 2.58 -7.71 -8.91
N TYR A 59 3.82 -8.18 -8.75
CA TYR A 59 4.23 -8.88 -7.53
C TYR A 59 4.17 -7.97 -6.29
N SER A 60 4.50 -6.71 -6.45
CA SER A 60 4.42 -5.73 -5.36
C SER A 60 2.96 -5.48 -4.93
N LEU A 61 2.04 -5.32 -5.89
CA LEU A 61 0.60 -5.22 -5.59
C LEU A 61 0.05 -6.50 -4.97
N LEU A 62 0.51 -7.66 -5.44
CA LEU A 62 0.14 -8.96 -4.86
C LEU A 62 0.64 -9.08 -3.42
N ALA A 63 1.86 -8.63 -3.11
CA ALA A 63 2.38 -8.58 -1.75
C ALA A 63 1.50 -7.70 -0.84
N VAL A 64 1.08 -6.52 -1.33
CA VAL A 64 0.15 -5.65 -0.60
C VAL A 64 -1.20 -6.35 -0.36
N ALA A 65 -1.78 -6.98 -1.39
CA ALA A 65 -3.06 -7.66 -1.28
C ALA A 65 -3.01 -8.84 -0.29
N VAL A 66 -1.97 -9.69 -0.38
CA VAL A 66 -1.77 -10.80 0.55
C VAL A 66 -1.52 -10.30 1.96
N GLY A 67 -0.74 -9.21 2.12
CA GLY A 67 -0.50 -8.60 3.42
C GLY A 67 -1.78 -8.07 4.07
N LEU A 68 -2.63 -7.35 3.33
CA LEU A 68 -3.92 -6.88 3.82
C LEU A 68 -4.87 -8.04 4.16
N LEU A 69 -4.87 -9.10 3.34
CA LEU A 69 -5.65 -10.30 3.62
C LEU A 69 -5.20 -10.97 4.91
N LEU A 70 -3.89 -11.12 5.13
CA LEU A 70 -3.35 -11.68 6.37
C LEU A 70 -3.74 -10.85 7.58
N ILE A 71 -3.70 -9.52 7.51
CA ILE A 71 -4.11 -8.65 8.61
C ILE A 71 -5.60 -8.83 8.90
N TRP A 72 -6.45 -8.88 7.87
CA TRP A 72 -7.88 -9.03 8.03
C TRP A 72 -8.29 -10.37 8.67
N ILE A 73 -7.72 -11.50 8.19
CA ILE A 73 -8.12 -12.83 8.68
C ILE A 73 -7.38 -13.24 9.96
N SER A 74 -6.56 -12.37 10.56
CA SER A 74 -5.66 -12.72 11.66
C SER A 74 -6.41 -13.10 12.94
N PRO A 75 -6.40 -14.37 13.36
CA PRO A 75 -6.93 -14.79 14.66
C PRO A 75 -5.97 -14.50 15.81
N THR A 76 -4.73 -14.12 15.54
CA THR A 76 -3.66 -13.89 16.52
C THR A 76 -2.79 -12.71 16.15
N GLU A 77 -2.25 -12.01 17.16
CA GLU A 77 -1.33 -10.88 16.95
C GLU A 77 -0.14 -11.22 16.04
N TRP A 78 0.41 -12.42 16.19
CA TRP A 78 1.61 -12.84 15.44
C TRP A 78 1.39 -12.97 13.94
N LEU A 79 0.16 -13.19 13.49
CA LEU A 79 -0.16 -13.29 12.08
C LEU A 79 -0.27 -11.90 11.42
N ILE A 80 -0.50 -10.85 12.20
CA ILE A 80 -0.51 -9.46 11.72
C ILE A 80 0.90 -9.02 11.31
N VAL A 81 1.94 -9.50 12.00
CA VAL A 81 3.33 -9.13 11.72
C VAL A 81 3.75 -9.41 10.26
N PRO A 82 3.64 -10.65 9.73
CA PRO A 82 3.96 -10.89 8.32
C PRO A 82 3.05 -10.11 7.36
N GLY A 83 1.79 -9.86 7.74
CA GLY A 83 0.89 -9.00 6.97
C GLY A 83 1.45 -7.58 6.82
N CYS A 84 1.86 -6.95 7.92
CA CYS A 84 2.49 -5.63 7.93
C CYS A 84 3.79 -5.60 7.11
N ILE A 85 4.63 -6.62 7.25
CA ILE A 85 5.88 -6.72 6.47
C ILE A 85 5.58 -6.81 4.97
N LEU A 86 4.63 -7.64 4.55
CA LEU A 86 4.27 -7.80 3.14
C LEU A 86 3.70 -6.52 2.53
N VAL A 87 2.82 -5.83 3.26
CA VAL A 87 2.29 -4.52 2.81
C VAL A 87 3.43 -3.51 2.69
N GLY A 88 4.32 -3.46 3.67
CA GLY A 88 5.48 -2.56 3.67
C GLY A 88 6.43 -2.81 2.50
N LEU A 89 6.81 -4.07 2.26
CA LEU A 89 7.67 -4.47 1.14
C LEU A 89 7.03 -4.12 -0.21
N GLY A 90 5.74 -4.44 -0.39
CA GLY A 90 5.02 -4.13 -1.63
C GLY A 90 4.99 -2.64 -1.93
N TYR A 91 4.69 -1.82 -0.92
CA TYR A 91 4.69 -0.36 -1.07
C TYR A 91 6.09 0.21 -1.30
N GLY A 92 7.08 -0.29 -0.56
CA GLY A 92 8.48 0.14 -0.67
C GLY A 92 9.09 -0.10 -2.05
N ILE A 93 8.53 -1.04 -2.84
CA ILE A 93 8.90 -1.27 -4.24
C ILE A 93 8.11 -0.35 -5.18
N ILE A 94 6.78 -0.25 -5.00
CA ILE A 94 5.91 0.49 -5.94
C ILE A 94 6.19 1.99 -5.91
N GLN A 95 6.42 2.55 -4.73
CA GLN A 95 6.55 4.01 -4.58
C GLN A 95 7.74 4.59 -5.35
N PRO A 96 8.96 4.06 -5.24
CA PRO A 96 10.07 4.50 -6.08
C PRO A 96 9.80 4.32 -7.58
N LEU A 97 9.21 3.19 -8.00
CA LEU A 97 8.88 2.95 -9.40
C LEU A 97 7.91 3.98 -9.99
N ILE A 98 6.97 4.50 -9.17
CA ILE A 98 6.08 5.59 -9.60
C ILE A 98 6.90 6.87 -9.86
N TYR A 99 7.87 7.18 -8.99
CA TYR A 99 8.71 8.36 -9.16
C TYR A 99 9.63 8.22 -10.38
N ASP A 100 10.28 7.07 -10.55
CA ASP A 100 11.15 6.81 -11.71
C ASP A 100 10.35 6.93 -13.01
N LYS A 101 9.20 6.29 -13.10
CA LYS A 101 8.33 6.41 -14.27
C LYS A 101 7.84 7.84 -14.53
N THR A 102 7.61 8.61 -13.46
CA THR A 102 7.24 10.03 -13.58
C THR A 102 8.39 10.83 -14.20
N VAL A 103 9.63 10.57 -13.78
CA VAL A 103 10.82 11.21 -14.33
C VAL A 103 11.00 10.87 -15.81
N ASP A 104 10.89 9.58 -16.16
CA ASP A 104 11.10 9.07 -17.52
C ASP A 104 10.05 9.58 -18.51
N THR A 105 8.81 9.74 -18.04
CA THR A 105 7.68 10.18 -18.89
C THR A 105 7.58 11.70 -19.01
N ALA A 106 8.10 12.43 -18.04
CA ALA A 106 8.01 13.89 -18.02
C ALA A 106 8.97 14.53 -19.02
N ILE A 107 8.51 15.64 -19.63
CA ILE A 107 9.39 16.50 -20.44
C ILE A 107 10.52 17.02 -19.53
N PRO A 108 11.81 16.98 -19.94
CA PRO A 108 12.96 17.30 -19.08
C PRO A 108 12.82 18.64 -18.32
N GLN A 109 12.29 19.67 -18.97
CA GLN A 109 12.08 20.99 -18.35
C GLN A 109 10.96 21.04 -17.32
N LYS A 110 10.08 20.01 -17.27
CA LYS A 110 8.90 19.94 -16.38
C LYS A 110 8.97 18.78 -15.38
N THR A 111 10.07 18.05 -15.32
CA THR A 111 10.23 16.88 -14.43
C THR A 111 10.01 17.24 -12.96
N THR A 112 10.57 18.35 -12.50
CA THR A 112 10.37 18.82 -11.11
C THR A 112 8.90 19.14 -10.83
N LEU A 113 8.18 19.72 -11.78
CA LEU A 113 6.75 20.01 -11.62
C LEU A 113 5.92 18.72 -11.60
N ALA A 114 6.25 17.75 -12.44
CA ALA A 114 5.58 16.44 -12.47
C ALA A 114 5.77 15.70 -11.14
N LEU A 115 7.01 15.65 -10.61
CA LEU A 115 7.29 15.07 -9.31
C LEU A 115 6.56 15.78 -8.17
N ALA A 116 6.57 17.13 -8.18
CA ALA A 116 5.82 17.91 -7.19
C ALA A 116 4.32 17.59 -7.24
N PHE A 117 3.74 17.43 -8.43
CA PHE A 117 2.34 17.02 -8.57
C PHE A 117 2.06 15.64 -7.98
N VAL A 118 2.91 14.65 -8.26
CA VAL A 118 2.78 13.30 -7.67
C VAL A 118 2.88 13.36 -6.14
N MET A 119 3.80 14.16 -5.59
CA MET A 119 3.92 14.36 -4.14
C MET A 119 2.66 15.00 -3.55
N VAL A 120 2.13 16.04 -4.18
CA VAL A 120 0.87 16.67 -3.74
C VAL A 120 -0.27 15.65 -3.72
N MET A 121 -0.41 14.84 -4.76
CA MET A 121 -1.43 13.79 -4.81
C MET A 121 -1.24 12.73 -3.70
N ASN A 122 0.01 12.39 -3.36
CA ASN A 122 0.29 11.51 -2.22
C ASN A 122 -0.13 12.14 -0.89
N TYR A 123 0.21 13.41 -0.65
CA TYR A 123 -0.20 14.11 0.57
C TYR A 123 -1.72 14.31 0.67
N LEU A 124 -2.39 14.57 -0.45
CA LEU A 124 -3.86 14.60 -0.49
C LEU A 124 -4.46 13.23 -0.15
N ALA A 125 -3.86 12.14 -0.63
CA ALA A 125 -4.31 10.79 -0.26
C ALA A 125 -4.15 10.54 1.25
N ILE A 126 -3.06 11.02 1.86
CA ILE A 126 -2.82 10.94 3.30
C ILE A 126 -3.91 11.72 4.06
N LEU A 127 -4.12 12.97 3.69
CA LEU A 127 -5.08 13.86 4.35
C LEU A 127 -6.51 13.35 4.25
N LEU A 128 -6.89 12.84 3.08
CA LEU A 128 -8.27 12.40 2.81
C LEU A 128 -8.55 10.96 3.28
N SER A 129 -7.53 10.17 3.57
CA SER A 129 -7.68 8.74 3.90
C SER A 129 -8.67 8.50 5.05
N PRO A 130 -8.61 9.16 6.22
CA PRO A 130 -9.58 8.94 7.28
C PRO A 130 -11.01 9.30 6.85
N PHE A 131 -11.18 10.46 6.21
CA PHE A 131 -12.50 10.94 5.77
C PHE A 131 -13.15 10.01 4.74
N ILE A 132 -12.36 9.47 3.81
CA ILE A 132 -12.84 8.50 2.81
C ILE A 132 -13.27 7.22 3.52
N THR A 133 -12.46 6.73 4.44
CA THR A 133 -12.78 5.51 5.21
C THR A 133 -14.07 5.69 6.00
N ASP A 134 -14.20 6.77 6.76
CA ASP A 134 -15.39 7.08 7.56
C ASP A 134 -16.63 7.24 6.68
N PHE A 135 -16.51 7.93 5.53
CA PHE A 135 -17.60 8.10 4.58
C PHE A 135 -18.12 6.77 4.05
N PHE A 136 -17.24 5.84 3.69
CA PHE A 136 -17.66 4.52 3.23
C PHE A 136 -18.20 3.65 4.37
N GLN A 137 -17.66 3.73 5.58
CA GLN A 137 -18.22 3.07 6.76
C GLN A 137 -19.66 3.56 7.02
N TRP A 138 -19.90 4.87 6.88
CA TRP A 138 -21.23 5.45 7.01
C TRP A 138 -22.20 4.93 5.92
N ILE A 139 -21.78 4.89 4.65
CA ILE A 139 -22.61 4.36 3.53
C ILE A 139 -22.97 2.89 3.75
N PHE A 140 -22.01 2.07 4.17
CA PHE A 140 -22.23 0.64 4.38
C PHE A 140 -22.82 0.31 5.76
N HIS A 141 -23.12 1.34 6.56
CA HIS A 141 -23.66 1.20 7.93
C HIS A 141 -22.84 0.22 8.78
N THR A 142 -21.53 0.22 8.65
CA THR A 142 -20.64 -0.66 9.39
C THR A 142 -19.71 0.13 10.30
N GLY A 143 -19.64 -0.28 11.58
CA GLY A 143 -18.66 0.24 12.55
C GLY A 143 -17.49 -0.70 12.79
N SER A 144 -17.31 -1.71 11.92
CA SER A 144 -16.25 -2.71 12.09
C SER A 144 -14.87 -2.11 11.85
N GLN A 145 -13.95 -2.37 12.76
CA GLN A 145 -12.54 -1.96 12.63
C GLN A 145 -11.80 -2.77 11.57
N GLU A 146 -12.38 -3.85 11.08
CA GLU A 146 -11.87 -4.64 9.96
C GLU A 146 -12.18 -4.02 8.59
N PHE A 147 -13.24 -3.21 8.51
CA PHE A 147 -13.72 -2.63 7.26
C PHE A 147 -12.64 -1.89 6.46
N PRO A 148 -11.76 -1.06 7.03
CA PRO A 148 -10.71 -0.39 6.30
C PRO A 148 -9.78 -1.36 5.56
N PHE A 149 -9.48 -2.52 6.15
CA PHE A 149 -8.59 -3.52 5.55
C PHE A 149 -9.27 -4.25 4.40
N ILE A 150 -10.54 -4.65 4.57
CA ILE A 150 -11.35 -5.28 3.51
C ILE A 150 -11.52 -4.32 2.33
N PHE A 151 -11.89 -3.08 2.61
CA PHE A 151 -12.11 -2.04 1.60
C PHE A 151 -10.84 -1.79 0.78
N ASN A 152 -9.69 -1.65 1.44
CA ASN A 152 -8.41 -1.47 0.78
C ASN A 152 -7.95 -2.72 0.02
N LEU A 153 -8.26 -3.91 0.51
CA LEU A 153 -8.03 -5.17 -0.21
C LEU A 153 -8.83 -5.20 -1.53
N CYS A 154 -10.11 -4.84 -1.49
CA CYS A 154 -10.94 -4.75 -2.69
C CYS A 154 -10.39 -3.73 -3.69
N ILE A 155 -9.98 -2.55 -3.24
CA ILE A 155 -9.34 -1.53 -4.09
C ILE A 155 -8.06 -2.08 -4.72
N THR A 156 -7.22 -2.78 -3.95
CA THR A 156 -5.97 -3.36 -4.45
C THR A 156 -6.23 -4.42 -5.52
N ILE A 157 -7.19 -5.31 -5.29
CA ILE A 157 -7.59 -6.36 -6.27
C ILE A 157 -8.15 -5.73 -7.55
N LEU A 158 -9.03 -4.72 -7.43
CA LEU A 158 -9.56 -3.99 -8.59
C LEU A 158 -8.46 -3.32 -9.40
N THR A 159 -7.45 -2.77 -8.72
CA THR A 159 -6.29 -2.16 -9.39
C THR A 159 -5.45 -3.19 -10.10
N MET A 160 -5.20 -4.34 -9.47
CA MET A 160 -4.48 -5.45 -10.10
C MET A 160 -5.22 -5.93 -11.35
N TYR A 161 -6.55 -6.10 -11.25
CA TYR A 161 -7.37 -6.50 -12.39
C TYR A 161 -7.33 -5.48 -13.52
N TRP A 162 -7.50 -4.20 -13.19
CA TRP A 162 -7.45 -3.13 -14.19
C TRP A 162 -6.08 -3.01 -14.85
N ALA A 163 -5.04 -3.13 -14.05
CA ALA A 163 -3.68 -3.12 -14.51
C ALA A 163 -3.35 -4.33 -15.42
N TYR A 164 -3.88 -5.51 -15.09
CA TYR A 164 -3.76 -6.70 -15.94
C TYR A 164 -4.54 -6.59 -17.23
N ALA A 165 -5.75 -6.01 -17.20
CA ALA A 165 -6.61 -5.84 -18.37
C ALA A 165 -6.03 -4.85 -19.39
N LYS A 166 -5.30 -3.83 -18.93
CA LYS A 166 -4.59 -2.87 -19.78
C LYS A 166 -3.14 -3.31 -20.06
N LYS A 167 -2.97 -4.56 -20.52
CA LYS A 167 -1.67 -5.11 -20.94
C LYS A 167 -0.97 -4.15 -21.92
N GLY A 168 0.20 -3.65 -21.55
CA GLY A 168 1.09 -2.88 -22.41
C GLY A 168 1.32 -1.43 -21.96
N ASP A 169 0.33 -0.72 -21.45
CA ASP A 169 0.48 0.74 -21.23
C ASP A 169 0.84 1.16 -19.80
N PHE A 170 0.66 0.30 -18.80
CA PHE A 170 0.79 0.75 -17.40
C PHE A 170 1.65 -0.15 -16.50
N LEU A 171 1.63 -1.46 -16.70
CA LEU A 171 2.32 -2.43 -15.84
C LEU A 171 3.50 -3.12 -16.50
N PHE A 172 3.51 -3.16 -17.80
CA PHE A 172 4.52 -3.85 -18.59
C PHE A 172 5.15 -2.80 -19.50
N ASP A 173 6.24 -2.20 -19.05
CA ASP A 173 7.11 -1.43 -19.94
C ASP A 173 7.87 -2.42 -20.80
N ASP A 174 7.82 -2.24 -22.13
CA ASP A 174 8.71 -2.83 -23.09
C ASP A 174 10.11 -2.21 -22.98
#